data_e5633d8d4ae605dba4e94c9b8c605f57
#
_entry.id   e5633d8d4ae605dba4e94c9b8c605f57
#
_cell.length_a   1.000
_cell.length_b   1.000
_cell.length_c   1.000
_cell.angle_alpha   90.00
_cell.angle_beta   90.00
_cell.angle_gamma   90.00
#
_symmetry.space_group_name_H-M   'P 1'
#
loop_
_entity.id
_entity.type
_entity.pdbx_description
1 polymer ?
#
loop_
_entity_poly.entity_id
_entity_poly.type
_entity_poly.pdbx_seq_one_letter_code
_entity_poly.pdbx_strand_id
1 'polypeptide(L)'
;MANSVARPLGHRLLELGALTLFATYSLGFLFKIAVAIEGIATCLVLLAGIIIGYLIADLISGIAHWLGDRFGDESTALVGPTFIAPFREHHDQPLAMLQHGLVELVGNTAVLASPVLVASYYLLDLQSPSLWTLFFSGVIVSALIGL
;
A
#
# COMPACT_ATOMS: atom_id res chain seq x y z
N MET A 1 -12.98 28.28 -0.41
CA MET A 1 -12.01 27.90 0.64
C MET A 1 -12.61 26.69 1.33
N ALA A 2 -12.16 25.47 0.95
CA ALA A 2 -12.60 24.26 1.61
C ALA A 2 -12.07 24.27 3.05
N ASN A 3 -12.96 24.22 4.03
CA ASN A 3 -12.59 23.99 5.42
C ASN A 3 -11.98 22.59 5.50
N SER A 4 -10.67 22.49 5.55
CA SER A 4 -10.01 21.24 5.94
C SER A 4 -10.49 20.93 7.36
N VAL A 5 -11.39 19.98 7.47
CA VAL A 5 -11.82 19.47 8.78
C VAL A 5 -10.57 18.88 9.42
N ALA A 6 -10.06 19.55 10.45
CA ALA A 6 -8.85 19.11 11.14
C ALA A 6 -9.09 17.68 11.66
N ARG A 7 -8.35 16.71 11.13
CA ARG A 7 -8.45 15.31 11.55
C ARG A 7 -8.13 15.16 13.03
N PRO A 8 -8.83 14.31 13.78
CA PRO A 8 -8.54 14.05 15.18
C PRO A 8 -7.07 13.66 15.39
N LEU A 9 -6.44 14.14 16.46
CA LEU A 9 -5.04 13.87 16.79
C LEU A 9 -4.73 12.37 16.78
N GLY A 10 -5.65 11.55 17.32
CA GLY A 10 -5.50 10.09 17.34
C GLY A 10 -5.38 9.47 15.95
N HIS A 11 -6.13 9.97 14.97
CA HIS A 11 -6.04 9.51 13.58
C HIS A 11 -4.68 9.86 12.95
N ARG A 12 -4.20 11.09 13.16
CA ARG A 12 -2.86 11.50 12.68
C ARG A 12 -1.73 10.69 13.30
N LEU A 13 -1.82 10.38 14.59
CA LEU A 13 -0.82 9.53 15.26
C LEU A 13 -0.83 8.09 14.70
N LEU A 14 -2.00 7.55 14.40
CA LEU A 14 -2.13 6.25 13.75
C LEU A 14 -1.53 6.24 12.35
N GLU A 15 -1.79 7.25 11.52
CA GLU A 15 -1.21 7.40 10.18
C GLU A 15 0.32 7.50 10.25
N LEU A 16 0.86 8.36 11.12
CA LEU A 16 2.30 8.52 11.30
C LEU A 16 2.96 7.24 11.82
N GLY A 17 2.33 6.55 12.76
CA GLY A 17 2.79 5.26 13.27
C GLY A 17 2.82 4.20 12.17
N ALA A 18 1.77 4.11 11.38
CA ALA A 18 1.68 3.19 10.26
C ALA A 18 2.73 3.49 9.17
N LEU A 19 2.91 4.76 8.80
CA LEU A 19 3.94 5.18 7.84
C LEU A 19 5.35 4.84 8.33
N THR A 20 5.65 5.08 9.60
CA THR A 20 6.94 4.74 10.20
C THR A 20 7.18 3.24 10.16
N LEU A 21 6.17 2.46 10.52
CA LEU A 21 6.19 1.00 10.51
C LEU A 21 6.37 0.48 9.07
N PHE A 22 5.58 0.99 8.14
CA PHE A 22 5.67 0.65 6.73
C PHE A 22 7.06 0.95 6.15
N ALA A 23 7.60 2.15 6.38
CA ALA A 23 8.93 2.52 5.90
C ALA A 23 10.03 1.62 6.49
N THR A 24 9.99 1.37 7.79
CA THR A 24 10.99 0.55 8.48
C THR A 24 11.00 -0.89 7.95
N TYR A 25 9.83 -1.51 7.85
CA TYR A 25 9.72 -2.89 7.36
C TYR A 25 9.96 -2.99 5.86
N SER A 26 9.58 -1.99 5.06
CA SER A 26 9.91 -1.95 3.64
C SER A 26 11.43 -1.92 3.42
N LEU A 27 12.16 -1.05 4.11
CA LEU A 27 13.61 -0.98 4.00
C LEU A 27 14.26 -2.29 4.44
N GLY A 28 13.83 -2.87 5.57
CA GLY A 28 14.33 -4.15 6.04
C GLY A 28 14.02 -5.31 5.07
N PHE A 29 12.84 -5.31 4.48
CA PHE A 29 12.43 -6.36 3.52
C PHE A 29 13.20 -6.23 2.20
N LEU A 30 13.36 -5.02 1.68
CA LEU A 30 14.18 -4.75 0.49
C LEU A 30 15.64 -5.13 0.71
N PHE A 31 16.18 -4.86 1.91
CA PHE A 31 17.53 -5.30 2.27
C PHE A 31 17.65 -6.83 2.26
N LYS A 32 16.70 -7.55 2.86
CA LYS A 32 16.68 -9.03 2.82
C LYS A 32 16.64 -9.56 1.39
N ILE A 33 15.79 -8.98 0.52
CA ILE A 33 15.70 -9.35 -0.89
C ILE A 33 17.04 -9.09 -1.60
N ALA A 34 17.67 -7.93 -1.39
CA ALA A 34 18.94 -7.58 -2.02
C ALA A 34 20.06 -8.57 -1.66
N VAL A 35 20.11 -9.01 -0.42
CA VAL A 35 21.09 -10.01 0.03
C VAL A 35 20.77 -11.41 -0.52
N ALA A 36 19.50 -11.72 -0.76
CA ALA A 36 19.05 -13.01 -1.26
C ALA A 36 19.27 -13.22 -2.78
N ILE A 37 19.70 -12.18 -3.51
CA ILE A 37 19.98 -12.25 -4.94
C ILE A 37 21.39 -12.80 -5.15
N GLU A 38 21.50 -14.02 -5.68
CA GLU A 38 22.78 -14.69 -5.89
C GLU A 38 23.21 -14.68 -7.38
N GLY A 39 22.31 -14.40 -8.32
CA GLY A 39 22.63 -14.42 -9.74
C GLY A 39 21.47 -14.08 -10.66
N ILE A 40 21.67 -14.26 -11.97
CA ILE A 40 20.71 -13.86 -12.99
C ILE A 40 19.36 -14.57 -12.85
N ALA A 41 19.34 -15.85 -12.47
CA ALA A 41 18.10 -16.61 -12.32
C ALA A 41 17.23 -16.03 -11.19
N THR A 42 17.83 -15.70 -10.04
CA THR A 42 17.12 -15.08 -8.91
C THR A 42 16.64 -13.67 -9.27
N CYS A 43 17.42 -12.89 -10.01
CA CYS A 43 16.98 -11.59 -10.54
C CYS A 43 15.77 -11.71 -11.47
N LEU A 44 15.76 -12.67 -12.40
CA LEU A 44 14.67 -12.86 -13.35
C LEU A 44 13.38 -13.29 -12.64
N VAL A 45 13.49 -14.19 -11.65
CA VAL A 45 12.33 -14.63 -10.86
C VAL A 45 11.75 -13.48 -10.02
N LEU A 46 12.60 -12.68 -9.38
CA LEU A 46 12.18 -11.49 -8.65
C LEU A 46 11.49 -10.47 -9.58
N LEU A 47 12.07 -10.22 -10.75
CA LEU A 47 11.50 -9.32 -11.76
C LEU A 47 10.11 -9.80 -12.23
N ALA A 48 9.95 -11.09 -12.48
CA ALA A 48 8.65 -11.67 -12.81
C ALA A 48 7.64 -11.45 -11.70
N GLY A 49 8.04 -11.65 -10.43
CA GLY A 49 7.22 -11.34 -9.26
C GLY A 49 6.81 -9.87 -9.19
N ILE A 50 7.74 -8.95 -9.44
CA ILE A 50 7.47 -7.49 -9.46
C ILE A 50 6.44 -7.14 -10.54
N ILE A 51 6.57 -7.68 -11.75
CA ILE A 51 5.63 -7.42 -12.85
C ILE A 51 4.23 -7.94 -12.47
N ILE A 52 4.14 -9.16 -11.98
CA ILE A 52 2.87 -9.76 -11.58
C ILE A 52 2.25 -8.98 -10.41
N GLY A 53 3.05 -8.59 -9.41
CA GLY A 53 2.58 -7.80 -8.27
C GLY A 53 2.04 -6.43 -8.68
N TYR A 54 2.68 -5.76 -9.62
CA TYR A 54 2.20 -4.50 -10.18
C TYR A 54 0.83 -4.68 -10.87
N LEU A 55 0.67 -5.72 -11.70
CA LEU A 55 -0.60 -6.01 -12.36
C LEU A 55 -1.71 -6.35 -11.35
N ILE A 56 -1.37 -7.06 -10.28
CA ILE A 56 -2.32 -7.36 -9.19
C ILE A 56 -2.73 -6.06 -8.47
N ALA A 57 -1.78 -5.18 -8.16
CA ALA A 57 -2.07 -3.90 -7.52
C ALA A 57 -3.00 -3.04 -8.37
N ASP A 58 -2.71 -2.91 -9.66
CA ASP A 58 -3.53 -2.18 -10.61
C ASP A 58 -4.97 -2.73 -10.69
N LEU A 59 -5.10 -4.05 -10.76
CA LEU A 59 -6.40 -4.74 -10.76
C LEU A 59 -7.17 -4.49 -9.45
N ILE A 60 -6.51 -4.64 -8.29
CA ILE A 60 -7.14 -4.44 -6.97
C ILE A 60 -7.55 -2.98 -6.80
N SER A 61 -6.67 -2.04 -7.19
CA SER A 61 -6.96 -0.61 -7.14
C SER A 61 -8.16 -0.25 -8.02
N GLY A 62 -8.21 -0.76 -9.25
CA GLY A 62 -9.34 -0.57 -10.16
C GLY A 62 -10.66 -1.14 -9.61
N ILE A 63 -10.62 -2.34 -9.02
CA ILE A 63 -11.79 -2.95 -8.37
C ILE A 63 -12.23 -2.11 -7.15
N ALA A 64 -11.29 -1.64 -6.32
CA ALA A 64 -11.60 -0.82 -5.15
C ALA A 64 -12.23 0.51 -5.55
N HIS A 65 -11.72 1.17 -6.58
CA HIS A 65 -12.31 2.37 -7.16
C HIS A 65 -13.73 2.11 -7.66
N TRP A 66 -13.89 1.09 -8.50
CA TRP A 66 -15.21 0.74 -9.03
C TRP A 66 -16.23 0.44 -7.92
N LEU A 67 -15.82 -0.27 -6.87
CA LEU A 67 -16.68 -0.55 -5.71
C LEU A 67 -17.03 0.73 -4.95
N GLY A 68 -16.06 1.61 -4.69
CA GLY A 68 -16.25 2.87 -3.98
C GLY A 68 -17.18 3.84 -4.73
N ASP A 69 -17.04 3.89 -6.06
CA ASP A 69 -17.87 4.73 -6.91
C ASP A 69 -19.31 4.23 -7.01
N ARG A 70 -19.51 2.92 -7.06
CA ARG A 70 -20.81 2.32 -7.34
C ARG A 70 -21.59 1.90 -6.11
N PHE A 71 -20.91 1.51 -5.06
CA PHE A 71 -21.52 0.94 -3.87
C PHE A 71 -21.09 1.69 -2.62
N GLY A 72 -21.93 1.60 -1.59
CA GLY A 72 -21.67 2.19 -0.29
C GLY A 72 -22.24 3.62 -0.18
N ASP A 73 -22.17 4.14 1.03
CA ASP A 73 -22.64 5.47 1.40
C ASP A 73 -21.53 6.19 2.16
N GLU A 74 -21.35 7.48 1.88
CA GLU A 74 -20.32 8.31 2.56
C GLU A 74 -20.56 8.42 4.07
N SER A 75 -21.78 8.18 4.52
CA SER A 75 -22.17 8.14 5.93
C SER A 75 -21.87 6.81 6.62
N THR A 76 -21.45 5.77 5.86
CA THR A 76 -21.10 4.46 6.43
C THR A 76 -19.93 4.61 7.41
N ALA A 77 -20.14 4.17 8.66
CA ALA A 77 -19.14 4.31 9.74
C ALA A 77 -17.78 3.70 9.30
N LEU A 78 -16.71 4.45 9.49
CA LEU A 78 -15.31 4.15 9.15
C LEU A 78 -15.03 4.10 7.64
N VAL A 79 -15.78 3.33 6.86
CA VAL A 79 -15.52 3.11 5.42
C VAL A 79 -15.93 4.32 4.59
N GLY A 80 -17.05 4.96 4.93
CA GLY A 80 -17.57 6.14 4.22
C GLY A 80 -16.55 7.28 4.15
N PRO A 81 -16.18 7.89 5.28
CA PRO A 81 -15.26 9.03 5.29
C PRO A 81 -13.82 8.67 4.97
N THR A 82 -13.42 7.38 5.11
CA THR A 82 -12.02 6.96 4.91
C THR A 82 -11.74 6.55 3.46
N PHE A 83 -12.71 5.95 2.77
CA PHE A 83 -12.52 5.41 1.43
C PHE A 83 -13.54 5.96 0.42
N ILE A 84 -14.85 5.89 0.71
CA ILE A 84 -15.89 6.22 -0.27
C ILE A 84 -15.88 7.71 -0.60
N ALA A 85 -15.87 8.58 0.40
CA ALA A 85 -15.89 10.02 0.19
C ALA A 85 -14.65 10.51 -0.59
N PRO A 86 -13.39 10.13 -0.24
CA PRO A 86 -12.22 10.50 -1.02
C PRO A 86 -12.23 9.98 -2.47
N PHE A 87 -12.76 8.77 -2.71
CA PHE A 87 -12.87 8.24 -4.08
C PHE A 87 -13.86 9.02 -4.94
N ARG A 88 -14.96 9.49 -4.38
CA ARG A 88 -15.93 10.32 -5.10
C ARG A 88 -15.48 11.76 -5.25
N GLU A 89 -14.81 12.31 -4.24
CA GLU A 89 -14.32 13.69 -4.25
C GLU A 89 -13.37 13.95 -5.43
N HIS A 90 -12.49 13.01 -5.81
CA HIS A 90 -11.56 13.25 -6.90
C HIS A 90 -12.23 13.27 -8.28
N HIS A 91 -13.43 12.68 -8.44
CA HIS A 91 -14.23 12.83 -9.65
C HIS A 91 -14.87 14.22 -9.75
N ASP A 92 -15.32 14.78 -8.63
CA ASP A 92 -15.97 16.10 -8.58
C ASP A 92 -14.94 17.23 -8.51
N GLN A 93 -13.84 17.02 -7.81
CA GLN A 93 -12.78 18.00 -7.56
C GLN A 93 -11.38 17.39 -7.74
N PRO A 94 -10.94 17.13 -8.99
CA PRO A 94 -9.67 16.43 -9.25
C PRO A 94 -8.43 17.14 -8.68
N LEU A 95 -8.50 18.44 -8.43
CA LEU A 95 -7.42 19.21 -7.82
C LEU A 95 -7.45 19.22 -6.27
N ALA A 96 -8.49 18.67 -5.64
CA ALA A 96 -8.59 18.62 -4.18
C ALA A 96 -7.43 17.81 -3.57
N MET A 97 -7.02 16.72 -4.23
CA MET A 97 -5.89 15.91 -3.80
C MET A 97 -4.58 16.71 -3.61
N LEU A 98 -4.37 17.77 -4.40
CA LEU A 98 -3.17 18.62 -4.26
C LEU A 98 -3.20 19.50 -3.01
N GLN A 99 -4.33 19.60 -2.32
CA GLN A 99 -4.49 20.38 -1.10
C GLN A 99 -4.27 19.53 0.16
N HIS A 100 -4.22 18.20 0.03
CA HIS A 100 -3.95 17.28 1.11
C HIS A 100 -2.45 17.13 1.40
N GLY A 101 -2.09 17.00 2.66
CA GLY A 101 -0.71 16.73 3.06
C GLY A 101 -0.30 15.28 2.71
N LEU A 102 0.98 15.05 2.48
CA LEU A 102 1.53 13.73 2.13
C LEU A 102 1.07 12.63 3.10
N VAL A 103 1.09 12.91 4.41
CA VAL A 103 0.65 11.95 5.45
C VAL A 103 -0.82 11.57 5.25
N GLU A 104 -1.65 12.51 4.85
CA GLU A 104 -3.07 12.28 4.60
C GLU A 104 -3.32 11.45 3.35
N LEU A 105 -2.54 11.68 2.29
CA LEU A 105 -2.65 10.94 1.03
C LEU A 105 -2.26 9.47 1.17
N VAL A 106 -1.15 9.21 1.88
CA VAL A 106 -0.59 7.84 1.93
C VAL A 106 -0.79 7.14 3.27
N GLY A 107 -1.27 7.85 4.30
CA GLY A 107 -1.40 7.32 5.66
C GLY A 107 -2.40 6.17 5.76
N ASN A 108 -3.57 6.32 5.16
CA ASN A 108 -4.61 5.29 5.16
C ASN A 108 -4.15 4.01 4.44
N THR A 109 -3.46 4.16 3.30
CA THR A 109 -2.86 3.03 2.58
C THR A 109 -1.80 2.34 3.43
N ALA A 110 -0.94 3.11 4.11
CA ALA A 110 0.06 2.55 5.01
C ALA A 110 -0.55 1.76 6.18
N VAL A 111 -1.68 2.21 6.74
CA VAL A 111 -2.41 1.47 7.79
C VAL A 111 -2.84 0.09 7.29
N LEU A 112 -3.36 0.00 6.07
CA LEU A 112 -3.81 -1.28 5.47
C LEU A 112 -2.64 -2.16 5.02
N ALA A 113 -1.60 -1.57 4.46
CA ALA A 113 -0.47 -2.30 3.90
C ALA A 113 0.51 -2.81 4.97
N SER A 114 0.67 -2.09 6.09
CA SER A 114 1.65 -2.43 7.13
C SER A 114 1.48 -3.84 7.72
N PRO A 115 0.27 -4.33 8.07
CA PRO A 115 0.11 -5.68 8.59
C PRO A 115 0.57 -6.77 7.61
N VAL A 116 0.27 -6.59 6.32
CA VAL A 116 0.68 -7.53 5.26
C VAL A 116 2.20 -7.53 5.12
N LEU A 117 2.82 -6.35 5.11
CA LEU A 117 4.27 -6.21 5.00
C LEU A 117 5.00 -6.82 6.20
N VAL A 118 4.52 -6.53 7.42
CA VAL A 118 5.10 -7.10 8.66
C VAL A 118 4.98 -8.63 8.66
N ALA A 119 3.81 -9.16 8.32
CA ALA A 119 3.62 -10.61 8.21
C ALA A 119 4.58 -11.21 7.18
N SER A 120 4.70 -10.61 6.00
CA SER A 120 5.59 -11.06 4.93
C SER A 120 7.07 -11.04 5.37
N TYR A 121 7.49 -10.00 6.09
CA TYR A 121 8.85 -9.87 6.60
C TYR A 121 9.26 -11.03 7.52
N TYR A 122 8.33 -11.57 8.32
CA TYR A 122 8.60 -12.66 9.24
C TYR A 122 8.30 -14.05 8.66
N LEU A 123 7.32 -14.17 7.76
CA LEU A 123 6.89 -15.45 7.21
C LEU A 123 7.74 -15.92 6.02
N LEU A 124 8.31 -14.97 5.23
CA LEU A 124 9.14 -15.33 4.09
C LEU A 124 10.60 -15.55 4.53
N ASP A 125 11.08 -16.78 4.38
CA ASP A 125 12.49 -17.11 4.62
C ASP A 125 13.35 -16.62 3.45
N LEU A 126 14.06 -15.50 3.67
CA LEU A 126 14.99 -14.90 2.73
C LEU A 126 16.45 -15.15 3.12
N GLN A 127 16.73 -15.99 4.12
CA GLN A 127 18.09 -16.41 4.47
C GLN A 127 18.56 -17.56 3.57
N SER A 128 17.63 -18.47 3.23
CA SER A 128 17.84 -19.55 2.26
C SER A 128 16.67 -19.59 1.26
N PRO A 129 16.55 -18.58 0.38
CA PRO A 129 15.34 -18.39 -0.38
C PRO A 129 15.21 -19.43 -1.49
N SER A 130 14.02 -20.05 -1.55
CA SER A 130 13.61 -20.74 -2.77
C SER A 130 13.27 -19.74 -3.88
N LEU A 131 13.23 -20.19 -5.13
CA LEU A 131 12.78 -19.34 -6.24
C LEU A 131 11.34 -18.83 -6.02
N TRP A 132 10.47 -19.64 -5.39
CA TRP A 132 9.12 -19.25 -5.02
C TRP A 132 9.12 -18.13 -3.98
N THR A 133 10.00 -18.20 -2.96
CA THR A 133 10.12 -17.15 -1.95
C THR A 133 10.50 -15.82 -2.57
N LEU A 134 11.47 -15.82 -3.51
CA LEU A 134 11.87 -14.62 -4.23
C LEU A 134 10.75 -14.08 -5.14
N PHE A 135 10.05 -14.97 -5.86
CA PHE A 135 8.90 -14.58 -6.67
C PHE A 135 7.83 -13.89 -5.83
N PHE A 136 7.38 -14.51 -4.74
CA PHE A 136 6.37 -13.91 -3.86
C PHE A 136 6.85 -12.64 -3.16
N SER A 137 8.14 -12.53 -2.84
CA SER A 137 8.70 -11.28 -2.33
C SER A 137 8.59 -10.14 -3.34
N GLY A 138 8.86 -10.42 -4.61
CA GLY A 138 8.65 -9.46 -5.70
C GLY A 138 7.19 -9.04 -5.85
N VAL A 139 6.26 -10.02 -5.81
CA VAL A 139 4.81 -9.76 -5.86
C VAL A 139 4.38 -8.83 -4.73
N ILE A 140 4.79 -9.14 -3.48
CA ILE A 140 4.39 -8.38 -2.30
C ILE A 140 4.94 -6.96 -2.34
N VAL A 141 6.25 -6.80 -2.60
CA VAL A 141 6.87 -5.46 -2.66
C VAL A 141 6.18 -4.60 -3.71
N SER A 142 6.00 -5.14 -4.91
CA SER A 142 5.40 -4.38 -6.01
C SER A 142 3.92 -4.07 -5.75
N ALA A 143 3.15 -5.03 -5.21
CA ALA A 143 1.75 -4.82 -4.86
C ALA A 143 1.58 -3.76 -3.76
N LEU A 144 2.42 -3.78 -2.73
CA LEU A 144 2.34 -2.82 -1.62
C LEU A 144 2.83 -1.41 -2.00
N ILE A 145 3.71 -1.29 -3.02
CA ILE A 145 4.15 0.01 -3.54
C ILE A 145 3.15 0.57 -4.56
N GLY A 146 2.45 -0.32 -5.27
CA GLY A 146 1.48 0.06 -6.30
C GLY A 146 0.07 0.39 -5.78
N LEU A 147 -0.23 0.10 -4.51
CA LEU A 147 -1.49 0.48 -3.84
C LEU A 147 -1.39 1.87 -3.22
#